data_5a756b5090975ed6349217d3dad7f979
#
_entry.id   5a756b5090975ed6349217d3dad7f979
#
_cell.length_a   1.000
_cell.length_b   1.000
_cell.length_c   1.000
_cell.angle_alpha   90.00
_cell.angle_beta   90.00
_cell.angle_gamma   90.00
#
_symmetry.space_group_name_H-M   'P 1'
#
loop_
_entity.id
_entity.type
_entity.pdbx_description
1 polymer ?
#
loop_
_entity_poly.entity_id
_entity_poly.type
_entity_poly.pdbx_seq_one_letter_code
_entity_poly.pdbx_strand_id
1 'polypeptide(L)'
;LVGSEMCIRDRVHWEHFYVGIFRCNQVLANVPAIEMDEVQKNQLLAQASFLRALWYFQINLLWEKGTLVLEPQNADYIPKDASEQEIWDQIEKDLTFAMENLPEAWDAADLGRATKGAAKALLGKAYMQQHKYDRAKEQLQWLIDREGSLYGLLDNREDNFTDLNENNQEGIFEIQFDDQNKGGTGNDASMAFGFQRTQFYAPGGTHGTGWGDGKARRWLVDEFLKERRVDGRNDLRLYNSILYKHFGDDFPDQSKKYYANEDASQWFDEWGQDTEDCYIRKYNTSYYREREDYFARNNYRIMRYADVLLSYAECLVETGTSASDAAVYVDKVRERAGLSKLKDSRWKDCLSSKEVFIKRLQMERALELCFEGWRWADLKRWGLLDSQAGIDELKPRDKDFN
;
A
#
# COMPACT_ATOMS: atom_id res chain seq x y z
N LEU A 1 -2.54 -20.85 -15.14
CA LEU A 1 -2.53 -19.51 -15.77
C LEU A 1 -1.15 -18.86 -15.63
N VAL A 2 -0.12 -19.59 -16.01
CA VAL A 2 1.26 -19.09 -15.97
C VAL A 2 1.75 -19.09 -17.41
N GLY A 3 1.50 -18.06 -18.14
CA GLY A 3 2.04 -18.01 -19.49
C GLY A 3 1.75 -16.70 -20.20
N SER A 4 0.74 -16.65 -21.04
CA SER A 4 0.53 -15.53 -21.94
C SER A 4 -0.14 -14.31 -21.31
N GLU A 5 -1.07 -14.50 -20.38
CA GLU A 5 -1.79 -13.36 -19.76
C GLU A 5 -0.95 -12.61 -18.75
N MET A 6 -0.09 -13.29 -17.97
CA MET A 6 0.86 -12.62 -17.07
C MET A 6 1.87 -11.81 -17.86
N CYS A 7 2.42 -12.35 -18.94
CA CYS A 7 3.37 -11.63 -19.80
C CYS A 7 2.75 -10.36 -20.44
N ILE A 8 1.46 -10.40 -20.81
CA ILE A 8 0.78 -9.23 -21.40
C ILE A 8 0.59 -8.14 -20.34
N ARG A 9 0.19 -8.48 -19.12
CA ARG A 9 0.00 -7.52 -18.01
C ARG A 9 1.34 -6.95 -17.54
N ASP A 10 2.37 -7.77 -17.40
CA ASP A 10 3.72 -7.33 -17.05
C ASP A 10 4.27 -6.33 -18.05
N ARG A 11 4.08 -6.58 -19.35
CA ARG A 11 4.47 -5.64 -20.41
C ARG A 11 3.77 -4.30 -20.25
N VAL A 12 2.47 -4.27 -19.98
CA VAL A 12 1.70 -3.03 -19.83
C VAL A 12 2.21 -2.22 -18.64
N HIS A 13 2.48 -2.87 -17.49
CA HIS A 13 3.04 -2.18 -16.32
C HIS A 13 4.44 -1.63 -16.60
N TRP A 14 5.30 -2.43 -17.23
CA TRP A 14 6.64 -2.01 -17.64
C TRP A 14 6.60 -0.76 -18.54
N GLU A 15 5.79 -0.80 -19.59
CA GLU A 15 5.61 0.33 -20.51
C GLU A 15 5.12 1.59 -19.77
N HIS A 16 4.13 1.47 -18.90
CA HIS A 16 3.60 2.60 -18.14
C HIS A 16 4.61 3.21 -17.17
N PHE A 17 5.43 2.40 -16.51
CA PHE A 17 6.47 2.90 -15.63
C PHE A 17 7.53 3.69 -16.41
N TYR A 18 7.96 3.20 -17.57
CA TYR A 18 8.91 3.94 -18.41
C TYR A 18 8.30 5.19 -19.06
N VAL A 19 7.01 5.22 -19.36
CA VAL A 19 6.31 6.46 -19.73
C VAL A 19 6.36 7.48 -18.59
N GLY A 20 6.15 7.05 -17.35
CA GLY A 20 6.30 7.90 -16.16
C GLY A 20 7.73 8.45 -16.03
N ILE A 21 8.73 7.57 -16.14
CA ILE A 21 10.16 7.94 -16.09
C ILE A 21 10.51 8.94 -17.21
N PHE A 22 10.04 8.70 -18.42
CA PHE A 22 10.27 9.62 -19.55
C PHE A 22 9.74 11.03 -19.25
N ARG A 23 8.51 11.14 -18.71
CA ARG A 23 7.92 12.43 -18.33
C ARG A 23 8.73 13.13 -17.23
N CYS A 24 9.21 12.38 -16.24
CA CYS A 24 10.10 12.92 -15.21
C CYS A 24 11.41 13.44 -15.81
N ASN A 25 12.02 12.69 -16.73
CA ASN A 25 13.25 13.08 -17.41
C ASN A 25 13.06 14.35 -18.26
N GLN A 26 11.88 14.55 -18.89
CA GLN A 26 11.56 15.80 -19.60
C GLN A 26 11.58 17.00 -18.64
N VAL A 27 11.03 16.88 -17.45
CA VAL A 27 11.07 17.94 -16.45
C VAL A 27 12.51 18.19 -15.98
N LEU A 28 13.23 17.14 -15.63
CA LEU A 28 14.61 17.23 -15.11
C LEU A 28 15.60 17.80 -16.14
N ALA A 29 15.37 17.58 -17.45
CA ALA A 29 16.21 18.10 -18.50
C ALA A 29 15.90 19.55 -18.88
N ASN A 30 14.62 19.94 -18.88
CA ASN A 30 14.21 21.22 -19.46
C ASN A 30 14.00 22.35 -18.41
N VAL A 31 13.51 22.02 -17.21
CA VAL A 31 13.22 23.00 -16.16
C VAL A 31 14.47 23.79 -15.71
N PRO A 32 15.68 23.20 -15.61
CA PRO A 32 16.89 23.95 -15.20
C PRO A 32 17.18 25.20 -16.05
N ALA A 33 16.81 25.19 -17.34
CA ALA A 33 17.05 26.30 -18.24
C ALA A 33 15.98 27.42 -18.19
N ILE A 34 14.88 27.19 -17.43
CA ILE A 34 13.79 28.17 -17.34
C ILE A 34 14.16 29.24 -16.31
N GLU A 35 14.02 30.51 -16.67
CA GLU A 35 14.12 31.63 -15.73
C GLU A 35 12.87 31.67 -14.84
N MET A 36 13.05 31.37 -13.56
CA MET A 36 11.99 31.37 -12.54
C MET A 36 12.62 31.43 -11.14
N ASP A 37 11.78 31.57 -10.13
CA ASP A 37 12.23 31.48 -8.73
C ASP A 37 12.94 30.14 -8.45
N GLU A 38 14.11 30.22 -7.83
CA GLU A 38 14.97 29.04 -7.61
C GLU A 38 14.35 28.03 -6.63
N VAL A 39 13.56 28.49 -5.65
CA VAL A 39 12.88 27.57 -4.70
C VAL A 39 11.80 26.81 -5.46
N GLN A 40 10.99 27.50 -6.24
CA GLN A 40 9.95 26.85 -7.08
C GLN A 40 10.60 25.89 -8.09
N LYS A 41 11.69 26.28 -8.74
CA LYS A 41 12.45 25.43 -9.67
C LYS A 41 12.88 24.13 -8.99
N ASN A 42 13.54 24.24 -7.85
CA ASN A 42 14.03 23.08 -7.09
C ASN A 42 12.86 22.20 -6.61
N GLN A 43 11.75 22.78 -6.21
CA GLN A 43 10.54 22.01 -5.85
C GLN A 43 9.96 21.24 -7.05
N LEU A 44 9.94 21.79 -8.25
CA LEU A 44 9.48 21.10 -9.46
C LEU A 44 10.42 19.94 -9.81
N LEU A 45 11.73 20.18 -9.78
CA LEU A 45 12.73 19.15 -10.01
C LEU A 45 12.67 18.04 -8.96
N ALA A 46 12.44 18.39 -7.70
CA ALA A 46 12.30 17.47 -6.58
C ALA A 46 11.06 16.58 -6.70
N GLN A 47 9.92 17.12 -7.16
CA GLN A 47 8.73 16.33 -7.46
C GLN A 47 8.99 15.32 -8.60
N ALA A 48 9.66 15.76 -9.67
CA ALA A 48 10.02 14.88 -10.77
C ALA A 48 10.99 13.77 -10.33
N SER A 49 11.98 14.11 -9.49
CA SER A 49 12.91 13.14 -8.91
C SER A 49 12.20 12.12 -8.01
N PHE A 50 11.29 12.59 -7.14
CA PHE A 50 10.47 11.69 -6.31
C PHE A 50 9.65 10.70 -7.16
N LEU A 51 8.97 11.19 -8.18
CA LEU A 51 8.15 10.34 -9.05
C LEU A 51 9.02 9.37 -9.87
N ARG A 52 10.19 9.80 -10.36
CA ARG A 52 11.13 8.91 -11.05
C ARG A 52 11.62 7.81 -10.13
N ALA A 53 11.99 8.14 -8.91
CA ALA A 53 12.37 7.17 -7.88
C ALA A 53 11.25 6.19 -7.56
N LEU A 54 9.99 6.66 -7.47
CA LEU A 54 8.83 5.79 -7.23
C LEU A 54 8.66 4.76 -8.36
N TRP A 55 8.80 5.18 -9.62
CA TRP A 55 8.71 4.24 -10.76
C TRP A 55 9.87 3.25 -10.78
N TYR A 56 11.11 3.70 -10.55
CA TYR A 56 12.25 2.79 -10.45
C TYR A 56 12.17 1.85 -9.26
N PHE A 57 11.59 2.29 -8.14
CA PHE A 57 11.31 1.43 -7.00
C PHE A 57 10.40 0.27 -7.40
N GLN A 58 9.33 0.53 -8.15
CA GLN A 58 8.42 -0.51 -8.63
C GLN A 58 9.12 -1.45 -9.62
N ILE A 59 9.89 -0.92 -10.56
CA ILE A 59 10.67 -1.73 -11.51
C ILE A 59 11.62 -2.67 -10.77
N ASN A 60 12.39 -2.14 -9.84
CA ASN A 60 13.38 -2.93 -9.10
C ASN A 60 12.73 -3.98 -8.19
N LEU A 61 11.60 -3.64 -7.59
CA LEU A 61 10.84 -4.56 -6.76
C LEU A 61 10.28 -5.74 -7.55
N LEU A 62 9.79 -5.51 -8.77
CA LEU A 62 9.08 -6.53 -9.56
C LEU A 62 10.01 -7.36 -10.45
N TRP A 63 11.09 -6.76 -10.99
CA TRP A 63 11.94 -7.41 -12.00
C TRP A 63 13.41 -7.54 -11.59
N GLU A 64 13.88 -6.88 -10.50
CA GLU A 64 15.27 -6.91 -9.99
C GLU A 64 16.33 -6.43 -10.99
N LYS A 65 15.88 -5.94 -12.11
CA LYS A 65 16.68 -5.36 -13.19
C LYS A 65 15.82 -4.46 -14.05
N GLY A 66 16.44 -3.58 -14.77
CA GLY A 66 15.77 -2.67 -15.68
C GLY A 66 16.78 -1.87 -16.48
N THR A 67 16.30 -0.90 -17.21
CA THR A 67 17.16 0.05 -17.94
C THR A 67 17.16 1.38 -17.20
N LEU A 68 18.32 1.88 -16.81
CA LEU A 68 18.44 3.23 -16.26
C LEU A 68 18.42 4.27 -17.40
N VAL A 69 17.25 4.90 -17.57
CA VAL A 69 17.04 6.01 -18.51
C VAL A 69 16.93 7.29 -17.70
N LEU A 70 17.97 8.10 -17.69
CA LEU A 70 18.07 9.30 -16.85
C LEU A 70 17.88 10.62 -17.61
N GLU A 71 17.81 10.55 -18.92
CA GLU A 71 17.64 11.68 -19.83
C GLU A 71 16.59 11.36 -20.88
N PRO A 72 15.94 12.36 -21.49
CA PRO A 72 15.09 12.15 -22.64
C PRO A 72 15.86 11.47 -23.76
N GLN A 73 15.28 10.40 -24.31
CA GLN A 73 15.92 9.60 -25.36
C GLN A 73 15.30 9.87 -26.73
N ASN A 74 16.10 9.71 -27.78
CA ASN A 74 15.64 9.72 -29.15
C ASN A 74 15.34 8.29 -29.66
N ALA A 75 14.84 8.18 -30.90
CA ALA A 75 14.43 6.92 -31.49
C ALA A 75 15.60 5.91 -31.69
N ASP A 76 16.84 6.39 -31.73
CA ASP A 76 18.04 5.57 -31.97
C ASP A 76 18.65 5.05 -30.64
N TYR A 77 18.06 5.38 -29.52
CA TYR A 77 18.55 4.92 -28.22
C TYR A 77 18.43 3.41 -28.07
N ILE A 78 19.56 2.77 -27.77
CA ILE A 78 19.61 1.35 -27.45
C ILE A 78 19.75 1.21 -25.93
N PRO A 79 18.71 0.73 -25.24
CA PRO A 79 18.75 0.58 -23.80
C PRO A 79 19.80 -0.45 -23.37
N LYS A 80 20.41 -0.20 -22.20
CA LYS A 80 21.31 -1.15 -21.55
C LYS A 80 20.71 -1.54 -20.20
N ASP A 81 20.82 -2.82 -19.88
CA ASP A 81 20.41 -3.33 -18.58
C ASP A 81 21.26 -2.71 -17.48
N ALA A 82 20.62 -2.33 -16.41
CA ALA A 82 21.22 -1.93 -15.17
C ALA A 82 20.99 -3.03 -14.11
N SER A 83 21.96 -3.20 -13.26
CA SER A 83 21.85 -4.09 -12.09
C SER A 83 20.86 -3.53 -11.06
N GLU A 84 20.37 -4.41 -10.21
CA GLU A 84 19.53 -4.04 -9.08
C GLU A 84 20.17 -2.93 -8.23
N GLN A 85 21.47 -3.02 -7.95
CA GLN A 85 22.19 -2.03 -7.13
C GLN A 85 22.28 -0.66 -7.83
N GLU A 86 22.55 -0.61 -9.12
CA GLU A 86 22.59 0.66 -9.87
C GLU A 86 21.22 1.36 -9.84
N ILE A 87 20.14 0.60 -9.88
CA ILE A 87 18.79 1.14 -9.75
C ILE A 87 18.54 1.65 -8.33
N TRP A 88 18.94 0.91 -7.28
CA TRP A 88 18.85 1.39 -5.90
C TRP A 88 19.66 2.66 -5.67
N ASP A 89 20.86 2.74 -6.20
CA ASP A 89 21.72 3.94 -6.06
C ASP A 89 21.06 5.17 -6.70
N GLN A 90 20.40 5.00 -7.85
CA GLN A 90 19.66 6.09 -8.48
C GLN A 90 18.41 6.49 -7.67
N ILE A 91 17.67 5.53 -7.12
CA ILE A 91 16.53 5.78 -6.24
C ILE A 91 16.97 6.58 -5.00
N GLU A 92 18.06 6.17 -4.35
CA GLU A 92 18.62 6.87 -3.20
C GLU A 92 19.02 8.31 -3.55
N LYS A 93 19.65 8.53 -4.70
CA LYS A 93 20.03 9.85 -5.21
C LYS A 93 18.83 10.76 -5.46
N ASP A 94 17.82 10.25 -6.17
CA ASP A 94 16.62 11.01 -6.50
C ASP A 94 15.81 11.37 -5.24
N LEU A 95 15.67 10.45 -4.30
CA LEU A 95 14.96 10.69 -3.05
C LEU A 95 15.71 11.60 -2.08
N THR A 96 17.05 11.54 -2.08
CA THR A 96 17.86 12.48 -1.31
C THR A 96 17.65 13.91 -1.81
N PHE A 97 17.74 14.13 -3.12
CA PHE A 97 17.44 15.44 -3.70
C PHE A 97 15.99 15.88 -3.41
N ALA A 98 15.03 14.94 -3.51
CA ALA A 98 13.64 15.23 -3.24
C ALA A 98 13.41 15.67 -1.78
N MET A 99 13.94 14.94 -0.79
CA MET A 99 13.74 15.29 0.63
C MET A 99 14.41 16.60 1.03
N GLU A 100 15.47 17.03 0.32
CA GLU A 100 16.14 18.30 0.58
C GLU A 100 15.37 19.50 0.06
N ASN A 101 14.64 19.34 -1.05
CA ASN A 101 14.01 20.44 -1.79
C ASN A 101 12.47 20.47 -1.73
N LEU A 102 11.81 19.40 -1.28
CA LEU A 102 10.36 19.41 -1.09
C LEU A 102 9.98 20.06 0.25
N PRO A 103 8.83 20.78 0.30
CA PRO A 103 8.30 21.32 1.54
C PRO A 103 7.77 20.19 2.44
N GLU A 104 7.60 20.48 3.73
CA GLU A 104 6.98 19.56 4.68
C GLU A 104 5.46 19.41 4.41
N ALA A 105 4.82 20.47 3.97
CA ALA A 105 3.41 20.51 3.57
C ALA A 105 3.23 21.50 2.42
N TRP A 106 2.20 21.28 1.61
CA TRP A 106 1.76 22.19 0.54
C TRP A 106 0.56 22.99 0.97
N ASP A 107 0.35 24.13 0.33
CA ASP A 107 -0.89 24.89 0.45
C ASP A 107 -2.08 24.11 -0.12
N ALA A 108 -3.30 24.50 0.25
CA ALA A 108 -4.51 23.82 -0.15
C ALA A 108 -4.69 23.68 -1.68
N ALA A 109 -4.15 24.63 -2.47
CA ALA A 109 -4.20 24.60 -3.93
C ALA A 109 -3.28 23.53 -4.56
N ASP A 110 -2.25 23.13 -3.81
CA ASP A 110 -1.23 22.15 -4.24
C ASP A 110 -1.29 20.84 -3.46
N LEU A 111 -2.39 20.60 -2.75
CA LEU A 111 -2.61 19.40 -1.97
C LEU A 111 -2.53 18.14 -2.86
N GLY A 112 -1.91 17.08 -2.34
CA GLY A 112 -1.67 15.84 -3.08
C GLY A 112 -0.31 15.75 -3.78
N ARG A 113 0.45 16.85 -3.88
CA ARG A 113 1.84 16.82 -4.36
C ARG A 113 2.76 16.12 -3.36
N ALA A 114 3.87 15.56 -3.87
CA ALA A 114 4.88 14.93 -3.02
C ALA A 114 5.46 15.92 -2.01
N THR A 115 5.63 15.46 -0.76
CA THR A 115 6.17 16.23 0.36
C THR A 115 7.55 15.69 0.77
N LYS A 116 8.28 16.42 1.61
CA LYS A 116 9.50 15.94 2.27
C LYS A 116 9.26 14.61 2.99
N GLY A 117 8.13 14.46 3.67
CA GLY A 117 7.78 13.22 4.37
C GLY A 117 7.53 12.06 3.43
N ALA A 118 6.91 12.31 2.28
CA ALA A 118 6.73 11.28 1.25
C ALA A 118 8.09 10.78 0.72
N ALA A 119 9.05 11.71 0.45
CA ALA A 119 10.39 11.35 0.01
C ALA A 119 11.14 10.54 1.08
N LYS A 120 11.08 10.95 2.34
CA LYS A 120 11.69 10.23 3.46
C LYS A 120 11.09 8.85 3.70
N ALA A 121 9.76 8.73 3.63
CA ALA A 121 9.08 7.46 3.79
C ALA A 121 9.48 6.46 2.70
N LEU A 122 9.51 6.90 1.43
CA LEU A 122 9.92 6.06 0.32
C LEU A 122 11.42 5.70 0.38
N LEU A 123 12.28 6.65 0.80
CA LEU A 123 13.70 6.38 1.00
C LEU A 123 13.94 5.36 2.14
N GLY A 124 13.18 5.49 3.24
CA GLY A 124 13.19 4.50 4.33
C GLY A 124 12.83 3.10 3.81
N LYS A 125 11.78 3.00 2.99
CA LYS A 125 11.40 1.72 2.34
C LYS A 125 12.48 1.19 1.40
N ALA A 126 13.12 2.06 0.61
CA ALA A 126 14.22 1.66 -0.28
C ALA A 126 15.41 1.11 0.52
N TYR A 127 15.73 1.71 1.65
CA TYR A 127 16.76 1.18 2.56
C TYR A 127 16.35 -0.16 3.19
N MET A 128 15.09 -0.34 3.56
CA MET A 128 14.59 -1.62 4.10
C MET A 128 14.70 -2.76 3.08
N GLN A 129 14.42 -2.51 1.79
CA GLN A 129 14.59 -3.51 0.74
C GLN A 129 16.05 -3.97 0.60
N GLN A 130 17.00 -3.10 0.94
CA GLN A 130 18.43 -3.36 0.91
C GLN A 130 19.00 -3.79 2.29
N HIS A 131 18.17 -4.03 3.30
CA HIS A 131 18.57 -4.33 4.68
C HIS A 131 19.45 -3.27 5.34
N LYS A 132 19.41 -2.02 4.85
CA LYS A 132 20.12 -0.86 5.43
C LYS A 132 19.28 -0.26 6.57
N TYR A 133 18.99 -1.05 7.61
CA TYR A 133 18.02 -0.70 8.65
C TYR A 133 18.38 0.55 9.47
N ASP A 134 19.66 0.82 9.71
CA ASP A 134 20.08 2.05 10.40
C ASP A 134 19.69 3.29 9.59
N ARG A 135 19.94 3.27 8.28
CA ARG A 135 19.58 4.38 7.38
C ARG A 135 18.06 4.52 7.24
N ALA A 136 17.36 3.40 7.16
CA ALA A 136 15.89 3.39 7.12
C ALA A 136 15.31 4.01 8.40
N LYS A 137 15.82 3.61 9.56
CA LYS A 137 15.42 4.13 10.86
C LYS A 137 15.52 5.66 10.94
N GLU A 138 16.62 6.24 10.46
CA GLU A 138 16.82 7.70 10.44
C GLU A 138 15.75 8.43 9.62
N GLN A 139 15.39 7.89 8.45
CA GLN A 139 14.36 8.49 7.61
C GLN A 139 12.97 8.38 8.25
N LEU A 140 12.63 7.22 8.78
CA LEU A 140 11.34 6.97 9.41
C LEU A 140 11.20 7.73 10.74
N GLN A 141 12.28 7.87 11.52
CA GLN A 141 12.31 8.67 12.75
C GLN A 141 11.82 10.10 12.51
N TRP A 142 12.19 10.71 11.39
CA TRP A 142 11.77 12.07 11.06
C TRP A 142 10.24 12.20 10.98
N LEU A 143 9.52 11.14 10.48
CA LEU A 143 8.06 11.12 10.45
C LEU A 143 7.48 10.85 11.84
N ILE A 144 8.12 9.96 12.61
CA ILE A 144 7.73 9.67 14.02
C ILE A 144 7.81 10.95 14.88
N ASP A 145 8.85 11.76 14.73
CA ASP A 145 9.04 13.03 15.47
C ASP A 145 7.97 14.07 15.15
N ARG A 146 7.19 13.85 14.09
CA ARG A 146 6.08 14.73 13.65
C ARG A 146 4.71 14.14 13.92
N GLU A 147 4.64 13.11 14.74
CA GLU A 147 3.37 12.57 15.23
C GLU A 147 2.59 13.65 16.00
N GLY A 148 1.30 13.78 15.70
CA GLY A 148 0.43 14.78 16.30
C GLY A 148 0.57 16.19 15.73
N SER A 149 1.52 16.43 14.82
CA SER A 149 1.65 17.72 14.11
C SER A 149 1.39 17.61 12.62
N LEU A 150 2.14 16.78 11.89
CA LEU A 150 1.94 16.52 10.47
C LEU A 150 1.34 15.16 10.19
N TYR A 151 1.67 14.15 11.02
CA TYR A 151 1.25 12.78 10.83
C TYR A 151 0.58 12.23 12.08
N GLY A 152 -0.26 11.19 11.90
CA GLY A 152 -0.91 10.50 13.00
C GLY A 152 -1.87 9.43 12.49
N LEU A 153 -2.22 8.49 13.34
CA LEU A 153 -3.27 7.53 13.04
C LEU A 153 -4.63 8.23 13.09
N LEU A 154 -5.53 7.87 12.18
CA LEU A 154 -6.95 8.21 12.32
C LEU A 154 -7.59 7.30 13.36
N ASP A 155 -8.55 7.82 14.11
CA ASP A 155 -9.32 7.04 15.08
C ASP A 155 -10.10 5.91 14.39
N ASN A 156 -10.75 6.25 13.27
CA ASN A 156 -11.41 5.27 12.43
C ASN A 156 -10.52 4.91 11.23
N ARG A 157 -10.01 3.68 11.21
CA ARG A 157 -9.16 3.19 10.11
C ARG A 157 -9.86 3.23 8.74
N GLU A 158 -11.18 3.02 8.70
CA GLU A 158 -11.94 2.96 7.44
C GLU A 158 -11.87 4.26 6.65
N ASP A 159 -11.73 5.41 7.33
CA ASP A 159 -11.65 6.72 6.70
C ASP A 159 -10.44 6.88 5.77
N ASN A 160 -9.41 6.02 5.95
CA ASN A 160 -8.29 5.95 4.99
C ASN A 160 -8.68 5.34 3.63
N PHE A 161 -9.83 4.71 3.51
CA PHE A 161 -10.21 3.97 2.31
C PHE A 161 -11.48 4.50 1.65
N THR A 162 -11.92 5.68 2.06
CA THR A 162 -13.06 6.41 1.54
C THR A 162 -12.61 7.74 0.94
N ASP A 163 -13.49 8.39 0.17
CA ASP A 163 -13.30 9.76 -0.34
C ASP A 163 -13.73 10.85 0.67
N LEU A 164 -14.21 10.44 1.85
CA LEU A 164 -14.76 11.37 2.85
C LEU A 164 -13.67 12.11 3.64
N ASN A 165 -12.46 11.57 3.67
CA ASN A 165 -11.35 12.12 4.45
C ASN A 165 -10.01 11.91 3.73
N GLU A 166 -9.87 12.44 2.53
CA GLU A 166 -8.66 12.35 1.73
C GLU A 166 -7.59 13.34 2.17
N ASN A 167 -6.34 13.04 1.84
CA ASN A 167 -5.17 13.86 2.22
C ASN A 167 -5.14 14.17 3.73
N ASN A 168 -5.57 13.21 4.53
CA ASN A 168 -5.63 13.31 5.98
C ASN A 168 -4.24 13.10 6.63
N GLN A 169 -4.18 13.28 7.96
CA GLN A 169 -2.93 13.14 8.72
C GLN A 169 -2.29 11.74 8.69
N GLU A 170 -3.02 10.68 8.33
CA GLU A 170 -2.44 9.34 8.17
C GLU A 170 -1.89 9.13 6.75
N GLY A 171 -2.40 9.82 5.73
CA GLY A 171 -1.90 9.80 4.37
C GLY A 171 -0.53 10.47 4.25
N ILE A 172 0.46 9.76 3.69
CA ILE A 172 1.81 10.30 3.42
C ILE A 172 1.96 10.67 1.96
N PHE A 173 1.46 9.80 1.08
CA PHE A 173 1.39 10.08 -0.35
C PHE A 173 0.21 9.32 -0.97
N GLU A 174 -0.65 10.06 -1.66
CA GLU A 174 -1.87 9.54 -2.27
C GLU A 174 -1.93 9.88 -3.76
N ILE A 175 -2.39 8.95 -4.57
CA ILE A 175 -2.77 9.23 -5.96
C ILE A 175 -4.18 9.82 -5.92
N GLN A 176 -4.31 11.02 -6.45
CA GLN A 176 -5.58 11.74 -6.51
C GLN A 176 -6.44 11.21 -7.65
N PHE A 177 -7.65 10.78 -7.36
CA PHE A 177 -8.64 10.33 -8.33
C PHE A 177 -9.86 11.27 -8.37
N ASP A 178 -10.59 11.24 -9.48
CA ASP A 178 -11.78 12.06 -9.71
C ASP A 178 -12.86 11.18 -10.37
N ASP A 179 -14.12 11.42 -10.02
CA ASP A 179 -15.28 10.77 -10.62
C ASP A 179 -15.83 11.55 -11.83
N GLN A 180 -15.23 12.68 -12.18
CA GLN A 180 -15.65 13.46 -13.35
C GLN A 180 -15.29 12.73 -14.64
N ASN A 181 -16.27 12.02 -15.17
CA ASN A 181 -16.16 11.36 -16.46
C ASN A 181 -16.09 12.40 -17.60
N LYS A 182 -14.89 12.68 -18.08
CA LYS A 182 -14.66 13.64 -19.17
C LYS A 182 -14.44 13.00 -20.54
N GLY A 183 -14.77 11.75 -20.75
CA GLY A 183 -14.53 11.21 -22.08
C GLY A 183 -14.82 9.74 -22.36
N GLY A 184 -15.36 8.96 -21.45
CA GLY A 184 -15.68 7.56 -21.69
C GLY A 184 -17.14 7.22 -21.43
N THR A 185 -17.66 6.21 -22.09
CA THR A 185 -18.88 5.53 -21.66
C THR A 185 -18.52 4.62 -20.49
N GLY A 186 -19.40 4.50 -19.50
CA GLY A 186 -19.15 3.90 -18.15
C GLY A 186 -18.43 2.55 -18.05
N ASN A 187 -18.05 1.92 -19.16
CA ASN A 187 -17.31 0.66 -19.20
C ASN A 187 -15.97 0.75 -19.97
N ASP A 188 -15.56 1.93 -20.41
CA ASP A 188 -14.27 2.10 -21.07
C ASP A 188 -13.18 2.48 -20.07
N ALA A 189 -12.50 1.48 -19.53
CA ALA A 189 -11.42 1.65 -18.57
C ALA A 189 -10.26 2.52 -19.09
N SER A 190 -10.07 2.63 -20.41
CA SER A 190 -9.00 3.43 -21.01
C SER A 190 -9.23 4.94 -20.88
N MET A 191 -10.48 5.33 -20.64
CA MET A 191 -10.92 6.73 -20.54
C MET A 191 -11.35 7.12 -19.11
N ALA A 192 -11.24 6.21 -18.15
CA ALA A 192 -11.65 6.43 -16.77
C ALA A 192 -10.54 7.15 -15.98
N PHE A 193 -10.90 8.21 -15.29
CA PHE A 193 -10.02 8.94 -14.35
C PHE A 193 -10.22 8.50 -12.90
N GLY A 194 -11.17 7.60 -12.65
CA GLY A 194 -11.49 7.08 -11.34
C GLY A 194 -10.61 5.90 -10.91
N PHE A 195 -10.71 5.56 -9.64
CA PHE A 195 -10.02 4.42 -9.05
C PHE A 195 -10.70 3.10 -9.48
N GLN A 196 -10.07 2.39 -10.39
CA GLN A 196 -10.66 1.23 -11.07
C GLN A 196 -10.67 -0.04 -10.23
N ARG A 197 -9.83 -0.16 -9.20
CA ARG A 197 -9.72 -1.39 -8.39
C ARG A 197 -11.02 -1.79 -7.71
N THR A 198 -11.88 -0.84 -7.40
CA THR A 198 -13.17 -1.10 -6.78
C THR A 198 -14.03 -2.00 -7.65
N GLN A 199 -14.07 -1.74 -8.95
CA GLN A 199 -14.80 -2.56 -9.93
C GLN A 199 -14.24 -3.99 -10.04
N PHE A 200 -12.92 -4.15 -10.00
CA PHE A 200 -12.28 -5.47 -10.08
C PHE A 200 -12.46 -6.30 -8.80
N TYR A 201 -12.47 -5.65 -7.63
CA TYR A 201 -12.40 -6.34 -6.35
C TYR A 201 -13.77 -6.60 -5.71
N ALA A 202 -14.76 -5.79 -6.01
CA ALA A 202 -16.11 -6.01 -5.49
C ALA A 202 -16.69 -7.33 -6.02
N PRO A 203 -17.59 -7.99 -5.25
CA PRO A 203 -18.19 -9.25 -5.65
C PRO A 203 -18.84 -9.18 -7.02
N GLY A 204 -18.62 -10.21 -7.84
CA GLY A 204 -19.25 -10.39 -9.15
C GLY A 204 -20.57 -11.16 -9.09
N GLY A 205 -21.22 -11.46 -10.23
CA GLY A 205 -22.42 -12.30 -10.33
C GLY A 205 -23.73 -11.52 -10.50
N THR A 206 -24.87 -12.18 -10.30
CA THR A 206 -26.21 -11.66 -10.62
C THR A 206 -26.63 -10.47 -9.74
N HIS A 207 -26.24 -10.50 -8.46
CA HIS A 207 -26.32 -9.36 -7.54
C HIS A 207 -24.98 -8.63 -7.42
N GLY A 208 -24.08 -8.91 -8.40
CA GLY A 208 -22.72 -8.44 -8.38
C GLY A 208 -22.62 -6.93 -8.50
N THR A 209 -21.79 -6.40 -7.63
CA THR A 209 -21.47 -4.99 -7.58
C THR A 209 -20.18 -4.69 -8.32
N GLY A 210 -19.44 -5.72 -8.71
CA GLY A 210 -18.18 -5.67 -9.45
C GLY A 210 -17.91 -6.95 -10.23
N TRP A 211 -16.62 -7.24 -10.45
CA TRP A 211 -16.18 -8.40 -11.24
C TRP A 211 -15.66 -9.58 -10.40
N GLY A 212 -15.30 -9.37 -9.15
CA GLY A 212 -14.79 -10.41 -8.25
C GLY A 212 -13.43 -10.98 -8.64
N ASP A 213 -12.61 -10.22 -9.37
CA ASP A 213 -11.33 -10.70 -9.93
C ASP A 213 -10.26 -10.85 -8.86
N GLY A 214 -10.26 -10.01 -7.84
CA GLY A 214 -9.29 -10.05 -6.75
C GLY A 214 -9.90 -10.69 -5.51
N LYS A 215 -9.55 -11.95 -5.21
CA LYS A 215 -10.05 -12.65 -4.01
C LYS A 215 -9.00 -12.64 -2.90
N ALA A 216 -9.46 -12.36 -1.67
CA ALA A 216 -8.66 -12.58 -0.47
C ALA A 216 -8.55 -14.08 -0.18
N ARG A 217 -7.44 -14.50 0.42
CA ARG A 217 -7.29 -15.88 0.87
C ARG A 217 -7.90 -16.08 2.26
N ARG A 218 -8.60 -17.18 2.45
CA ARG A 218 -9.31 -17.52 3.70
C ARG A 218 -8.41 -17.47 4.94
N TRP A 219 -7.14 -17.88 4.82
CA TRP A 219 -6.20 -17.84 5.94
C TRP A 219 -6.11 -16.45 6.60
N LEU A 220 -6.29 -15.37 5.83
CA LEU A 220 -6.22 -14.02 6.37
C LEU A 220 -7.43 -13.72 7.27
N VAL A 221 -8.62 -14.19 6.89
CA VAL A 221 -9.82 -14.11 7.74
C VAL A 221 -9.59 -14.89 9.04
N ASP A 222 -9.05 -16.11 8.93
CA ASP A 222 -8.78 -16.96 10.08
C ASP A 222 -7.74 -16.35 11.02
N GLU A 223 -6.73 -15.64 10.49
CA GLU A 223 -5.76 -14.91 11.32
C GLU A 223 -6.42 -13.76 12.10
N PHE A 224 -7.30 -13.00 11.47
CA PHE A 224 -8.07 -11.95 12.16
C PHE A 224 -8.95 -12.51 13.29
N LEU A 225 -9.57 -13.67 13.07
CA LEU A 225 -10.47 -14.30 14.03
C LEU A 225 -9.75 -14.94 15.23
N LYS A 226 -8.41 -15.09 15.18
CA LYS A 226 -7.62 -15.63 16.30
C LYS A 226 -7.62 -14.73 17.55
N GLU A 227 -7.88 -13.44 17.39
CA GLU A 227 -7.85 -12.49 18.50
C GLU A 227 -9.10 -11.63 18.52
N ARG A 228 -9.63 -11.38 19.71
CA ARG A 228 -10.77 -10.50 19.92
C ARG A 228 -10.30 -9.15 20.44
N ARG A 229 -11.08 -8.12 20.17
CA ARG A 229 -10.93 -6.79 20.76
C ARG A 229 -11.14 -6.86 22.29
N VAL A 230 -10.69 -5.83 22.97
CA VAL A 230 -10.87 -5.73 24.44
C VAL A 230 -12.35 -5.73 24.86
N ASP A 231 -13.26 -5.37 23.98
CA ASP A 231 -14.71 -5.42 24.17
C ASP A 231 -15.35 -6.78 23.79
N GLY A 232 -14.55 -7.78 23.43
CA GLY A 232 -14.99 -9.13 23.07
C GLY A 232 -15.45 -9.29 21.61
N ARG A 233 -15.57 -8.20 20.84
CA ARG A 233 -15.97 -8.24 19.43
C ARG A 233 -14.80 -8.62 18.52
N ASN A 234 -15.10 -8.89 17.24
CA ASN A 234 -14.11 -9.16 16.22
C ASN A 234 -13.29 -7.90 15.87
N ASP A 235 -12.08 -8.11 15.36
CA ASP A 235 -11.20 -7.05 14.88
C ASP A 235 -11.89 -6.25 13.75
N LEU A 236 -12.05 -4.94 13.91
CA LEU A 236 -12.65 -4.07 12.91
C LEU A 236 -11.83 -3.98 11.61
N ARG A 237 -10.56 -4.34 11.65
CA ARG A 237 -9.75 -4.40 10.41
C ARG A 237 -10.24 -5.50 9.48
N LEU A 238 -10.76 -6.62 10.03
CA LEU A 238 -11.43 -7.66 9.24
C LEU A 238 -12.67 -7.09 8.53
N TYR A 239 -13.56 -6.44 9.30
CA TYR A 239 -14.74 -5.79 8.75
C TYR A 239 -14.39 -4.82 7.60
N ASN A 240 -13.41 -3.95 7.80
CA ASN A 240 -13.02 -2.93 6.83
C ASN A 240 -12.26 -3.49 5.61
N SER A 241 -11.81 -4.75 5.64
CA SER A 241 -10.90 -5.26 4.62
C SER A 241 -11.48 -6.38 3.77
N ILE A 242 -12.32 -7.26 4.32
CA ILE A 242 -12.73 -8.51 3.69
C ILE A 242 -14.22 -8.76 3.88
N LEU A 243 -14.87 -9.14 2.80
CA LEU A 243 -16.23 -9.68 2.78
C LEU A 243 -16.14 -11.19 2.61
N TYR A 244 -16.81 -11.97 3.48
CA TYR A 244 -16.77 -13.44 3.51
C TYR A 244 -18.08 -14.03 4.03
N LYS A 245 -18.31 -15.34 3.87
CA LYS A 245 -19.58 -16.02 4.12
C LYS A 245 -20.25 -15.72 5.47
N HIS A 246 -19.50 -15.64 6.55
CA HIS A 246 -20.05 -15.39 7.91
C HIS A 246 -19.91 -13.92 8.35
N PHE A 247 -19.75 -13.03 7.39
CA PHE A 247 -19.56 -11.61 7.67
C PHE A 247 -20.72 -11.00 8.48
N GLY A 248 -21.96 -11.34 8.16
CA GLY A 248 -23.15 -10.86 8.87
C GLY A 248 -23.24 -11.37 10.30
N ASP A 249 -22.84 -12.62 10.55
CA ASP A 249 -22.82 -13.21 11.89
C ASP A 249 -21.73 -12.59 12.77
N ASP A 250 -20.56 -12.33 12.19
CA ASP A 250 -19.41 -11.76 12.88
C ASP A 250 -19.54 -10.24 13.12
N PHE A 251 -20.34 -9.55 12.27
CA PHE A 251 -20.58 -8.10 12.34
C PHE A 251 -22.08 -7.74 12.22
N PRO A 252 -22.94 -8.22 13.10
CA PRO A 252 -24.40 -8.10 12.96
C PRO A 252 -24.92 -6.66 12.89
N ASP A 253 -24.25 -5.73 13.56
CA ASP A 253 -24.63 -4.31 13.57
C ASP A 253 -24.27 -3.58 12.27
N GLN A 254 -23.46 -4.20 11.40
CA GLN A 254 -22.86 -3.57 10.23
C GLN A 254 -23.13 -4.31 8.92
N SER A 255 -23.65 -5.52 8.95
CA SER A 255 -23.94 -6.35 7.78
C SER A 255 -24.89 -5.68 6.77
N LYS A 256 -25.80 -4.86 7.25
CA LYS A 256 -26.81 -4.14 6.45
C LYS A 256 -26.32 -2.84 5.80
N LYS A 257 -25.05 -2.49 5.97
CA LYS A 257 -24.49 -1.23 5.47
C LYS A 257 -23.66 -1.42 4.19
N TYR A 258 -23.92 -2.48 3.47
CA TYR A 258 -23.16 -2.78 2.26
C TYR A 258 -24.07 -2.61 1.04
N TYR A 259 -23.68 -1.85 0.04
CA TYR A 259 -24.43 -1.45 -1.15
C TYR A 259 -25.96 -1.35 -0.95
N ALA A 260 -26.51 -0.17 -0.94
CA ALA A 260 -27.95 0.09 -0.76
C ALA A 260 -28.60 -0.56 0.49
N ASN A 261 -27.84 -0.86 1.53
CA ASN A 261 -28.26 -1.54 2.76
C ASN A 261 -28.66 -3.02 2.58
N GLU A 262 -28.20 -3.67 1.52
CA GLU A 262 -28.38 -5.11 1.36
C GLU A 262 -27.56 -5.88 2.40
N ASP A 263 -28.12 -7.00 2.85
CA ASP A 263 -27.43 -7.91 3.76
C ASP A 263 -26.35 -8.66 2.98
N ALA A 264 -25.10 -8.42 3.33
CA ALA A 264 -23.97 -9.05 2.66
C ALA A 264 -24.00 -10.59 2.74
N SER A 265 -24.69 -11.18 3.72
CA SER A 265 -24.85 -12.64 3.84
C SER A 265 -25.61 -13.23 2.65
N GLN A 266 -26.56 -12.50 2.05
CA GLN A 266 -27.35 -12.97 0.92
C GLN A 266 -26.49 -13.25 -0.32
N TRP A 267 -25.39 -12.54 -0.49
CA TRP A 267 -24.52 -12.73 -1.66
C TRP A 267 -23.74 -14.04 -1.61
N PHE A 268 -23.43 -14.52 -0.42
CA PHE A 268 -22.77 -15.81 -0.25
C PHE A 268 -23.73 -17.00 -0.35
N ASP A 269 -25.03 -16.81 -0.11
CA ASP A 269 -26.03 -17.85 -0.29
C ASP A 269 -26.30 -18.15 -1.77
N GLU A 270 -26.18 -17.14 -2.65
CA GLU A 270 -26.36 -17.32 -4.09
C GLU A 270 -25.10 -17.79 -4.83
N TRP A 271 -23.93 -17.28 -4.44
CA TRP A 271 -22.63 -17.65 -5.04
C TRP A 271 -21.88 -18.70 -4.24
N GLY A 272 -22.38 -19.00 -3.08
CA GLY A 272 -21.73 -19.67 -1.99
C GLY A 272 -21.55 -21.14 -2.11
N GLN A 273 -21.18 -21.61 -3.27
CA GLN A 273 -20.72 -22.98 -3.44
C GLN A 273 -19.35 -23.19 -2.77
N ASP A 274 -18.49 -22.17 -2.74
CA ASP A 274 -17.19 -22.25 -2.10
C ASP A 274 -17.14 -21.38 -0.84
N THR A 275 -17.13 -22.04 0.33
CA THR A 275 -16.99 -21.39 1.64
C THR A 275 -15.65 -20.65 1.82
N GLU A 276 -14.71 -20.88 0.92
CA GLU A 276 -13.39 -20.26 0.89
C GLU A 276 -13.35 -18.91 0.18
N ASP A 277 -14.40 -18.56 -0.59
CA ASP A 277 -14.44 -17.30 -1.31
C ASP A 277 -14.51 -16.12 -0.34
N CYS A 278 -13.54 -15.22 -0.49
CA CYS A 278 -13.45 -13.97 0.25
C CYS A 278 -13.17 -12.83 -0.74
N TYR A 279 -13.93 -11.74 -0.64
CA TYR A 279 -13.78 -10.59 -1.53
C TYR A 279 -13.12 -9.43 -0.80
N ILE A 280 -12.37 -8.62 -1.53
CA ILE A 280 -11.74 -7.43 -0.98
C ILE A 280 -12.80 -6.35 -0.80
N ARG A 281 -13.01 -5.92 0.45
CA ARG A 281 -13.91 -4.84 0.81
C ARG A 281 -13.19 -3.49 0.91
N LYS A 282 -11.89 -3.50 1.20
CA LYS A 282 -11.08 -2.28 1.34
C LYS A 282 -11.15 -1.46 0.04
N TYR A 283 -11.37 -0.16 0.17
CA TYR A 283 -11.61 0.80 -0.92
C TYR A 283 -12.95 0.69 -1.65
N ASN A 284 -13.85 -0.24 -1.30
CA ASN A 284 -15.17 -0.28 -1.92
C ASN A 284 -15.97 0.98 -1.61
N THR A 285 -16.85 1.36 -2.54
CA THR A 285 -17.63 2.59 -2.46
C THR A 285 -19.08 2.35 -2.00
N SER A 286 -19.31 1.22 -1.33
CA SER A 286 -20.63 0.76 -0.85
C SER A 286 -21.38 1.75 0.05
N TYR A 287 -20.68 2.72 0.64
CA TYR A 287 -21.27 3.75 1.51
C TYR A 287 -21.99 4.86 0.73
N TYR A 288 -21.78 4.98 -0.62
CA TYR A 288 -22.46 5.97 -1.46
C TYR A 288 -22.91 5.44 -2.82
N ARG A 289 -22.52 4.22 -3.22
CA ARG A 289 -22.89 3.60 -4.50
C ARG A 289 -23.69 2.33 -4.31
N GLU A 290 -24.53 2.00 -5.30
CA GLU A 290 -25.26 0.72 -5.38
C GLU A 290 -24.43 -0.37 -6.04
N ARG A 291 -23.46 0.01 -6.89
CA ARG A 291 -22.53 -0.89 -7.58
C ARG A 291 -21.23 -0.15 -7.89
N GLU A 292 -20.16 -0.90 -8.08
CA GLU A 292 -18.88 -0.37 -8.50
C GLU A 292 -18.81 -0.15 -10.01
N ASP A 293 -17.96 0.80 -10.41
CA ASP A 293 -17.57 1.07 -11.78
C ASP A 293 -16.13 1.60 -11.83
N TYR A 294 -15.68 2.09 -13.00
CA TYR A 294 -14.32 2.65 -13.17
C TYR A 294 -14.15 4.09 -12.69
N PHE A 295 -15.16 4.68 -12.09
CA PHE A 295 -15.20 6.11 -11.74
C PHE A 295 -15.30 6.35 -10.24
N ALA A 296 -14.74 5.44 -9.42
CA ALA A 296 -14.64 5.69 -7.99
C ALA A 296 -13.65 6.84 -7.74
N ARG A 297 -14.04 7.77 -6.87
CA ARG A 297 -13.25 8.97 -6.58
C ARG A 297 -12.28 8.81 -5.41
N ASN A 298 -12.27 7.65 -4.77
CA ASN A 298 -11.41 7.38 -3.63
C ASN A 298 -9.93 7.48 -4.03
N ASN A 299 -9.15 8.28 -3.34
CA ASN A 299 -7.71 8.32 -3.50
C ASN A 299 -7.07 6.97 -3.11
N TYR A 300 -6.01 6.62 -3.82
CA TYR A 300 -5.19 5.46 -3.45
C TYR A 300 -3.97 5.88 -2.65
N ARG A 301 -3.93 5.49 -1.38
CA ARG A 301 -2.82 5.78 -0.48
C ARG A 301 -1.68 4.83 -0.73
N ILE A 302 -0.61 5.34 -1.36
CA ILE A 302 0.62 4.56 -1.59
C ILE A 302 1.34 4.31 -0.26
N MET A 303 1.39 5.34 0.61
CA MET A 303 2.03 5.25 1.92
C MET A 303 1.18 5.94 2.97
N ARG A 304 1.08 5.35 4.14
CA ARG A 304 0.38 5.92 5.30
C ARG A 304 1.12 5.70 6.61
N TYR A 305 0.78 6.46 7.63
CA TYR A 305 1.51 6.52 8.88
C TYR A 305 1.54 5.20 9.66
N ALA A 306 0.49 4.38 9.59
CA ALA A 306 0.51 3.05 10.19
C ALA A 306 1.63 2.15 9.63
N ASP A 307 1.92 2.25 8.33
CA ASP A 307 3.05 1.53 7.72
C ASP A 307 4.39 2.07 8.23
N VAL A 308 4.51 3.38 8.44
CA VAL A 308 5.70 3.99 9.05
C VAL A 308 5.94 3.45 10.46
N LEU A 309 4.89 3.38 11.30
CA LEU A 309 5.00 2.85 12.65
C LEU A 309 5.50 1.40 12.65
N LEU A 310 4.90 0.54 11.83
CA LEU A 310 5.28 -0.88 11.74
C LEU A 310 6.69 -1.06 11.13
N SER A 311 7.05 -0.26 10.13
CA SER A 311 8.39 -0.27 9.52
C SER A 311 9.46 0.24 10.49
N TYR A 312 9.13 1.26 11.27
CA TYR A 312 10.04 1.80 12.29
C TYR A 312 10.28 0.78 13.42
N ALA A 313 9.24 0.09 13.89
CA ALA A 313 9.37 -0.99 14.87
C ALA A 313 10.31 -2.09 14.38
N GLU A 314 10.23 -2.45 13.09
CA GLU A 314 11.15 -3.43 12.48
C GLU A 314 12.59 -2.91 12.48
N CYS A 315 12.81 -1.67 12.01
CA CYS A 315 14.14 -1.08 12.00
C CYS A 315 14.77 -0.98 13.40
N LEU A 316 13.97 -0.67 14.43
CA LEU A 316 14.43 -0.63 15.82
C LEU A 316 14.98 -2.00 16.25
N VAL A 317 14.24 -3.07 16.04
CA VAL A 317 14.63 -4.41 16.47
C VAL A 317 15.80 -4.93 15.61
N GLU A 318 15.81 -4.64 14.32
CA GLU A 318 16.93 -4.99 13.44
C GLU A 318 18.23 -4.28 13.83
N THR A 319 18.16 -3.08 14.41
CA THR A 319 19.31 -2.30 14.88
C THR A 319 19.60 -2.46 16.38
N GLY A 320 19.04 -3.48 17.05
CA GLY A 320 19.40 -3.89 18.39
C GLY A 320 18.54 -3.32 19.54
N THR A 321 17.45 -2.61 19.23
CA THR A 321 16.45 -2.23 20.24
C THR A 321 15.68 -3.46 20.72
N SER A 322 15.29 -3.49 21.99
CA SER A 322 14.50 -4.61 22.53
C SER A 322 13.14 -4.74 21.86
N ALA A 323 12.63 -5.97 21.77
CA ALA A 323 11.29 -6.23 21.25
C ALA A 323 10.20 -5.46 22.04
N SER A 324 10.38 -5.34 23.36
CA SER A 324 9.44 -4.61 24.22
C SER A 324 9.40 -3.11 23.93
N ASP A 325 10.56 -2.50 23.66
CA ASP A 325 10.64 -1.06 23.32
C ASP A 325 10.09 -0.79 21.92
N ALA A 326 10.39 -1.67 20.96
CA ALA A 326 9.87 -1.58 19.59
C ALA A 326 8.36 -1.82 19.52
N ALA A 327 7.81 -2.67 20.41
CA ALA A 327 6.39 -3.00 20.47
C ALA A 327 5.49 -1.78 20.67
N VAL A 328 5.99 -0.69 21.26
CA VAL A 328 5.22 0.55 21.46
C VAL A 328 4.62 1.08 20.15
N TYR A 329 5.31 0.95 19.05
CA TYR A 329 4.83 1.40 17.73
C TYR A 329 3.81 0.44 17.13
N VAL A 330 3.98 -0.85 17.33
CA VAL A 330 2.99 -1.88 16.96
C VAL A 330 1.71 -1.73 17.79
N ASP A 331 1.86 -1.45 19.07
CA ASP A 331 0.74 -1.30 20.01
C ASP A 331 -0.16 -0.11 19.62
N LYS A 332 0.36 0.99 19.10
CA LYS A 332 -0.45 2.10 18.57
C LYS A 332 -1.43 1.62 17.48
N VAL A 333 -0.96 0.81 16.55
CA VAL A 333 -1.80 0.25 15.48
C VAL A 333 -2.83 -0.73 16.04
N ARG A 334 -2.44 -1.56 17.00
CA ARG A 334 -3.30 -2.53 17.66
C ARG A 334 -4.39 -1.84 18.51
N GLU A 335 -4.03 -0.87 19.32
CA GLU A 335 -4.96 -0.11 20.15
C GLU A 335 -6.01 0.61 19.32
N ARG A 336 -5.62 1.22 18.17
CA ARG A 336 -6.56 1.79 17.21
C ARG A 336 -7.55 0.74 16.69
N ALA A 337 -7.11 -0.50 16.46
CA ALA A 337 -7.97 -1.61 16.06
C ALA A 337 -8.85 -2.16 17.22
N GLY A 338 -8.70 -1.61 18.43
CA GLY A 338 -9.41 -2.05 19.64
C GLY A 338 -8.80 -3.29 20.28
N LEU A 339 -7.58 -3.69 19.90
CA LEU A 339 -6.88 -4.83 20.47
C LEU A 339 -6.02 -4.41 21.67
N SER A 340 -5.72 -5.38 22.55
CA SER A 340 -4.79 -5.17 23.65
C SER A 340 -3.35 -4.96 23.14
N LYS A 341 -2.51 -4.32 23.96
CA LYS A 341 -1.07 -4.25 23.72
C LYS A 341 -0.47 -5.66 23.64
N LEU A 342 0.61 -5.82 22.89
CA LEU A 342 1.26 -7.14 22.72
C LEU A 342 1.57 -7.81 24.07
N LYS A 343 2.08 -7.06 25.05
CA LYS A 343 2.40 -7.59 26.39
C LYS A 343 1.20 -8.16 27.15
N ASP A 344 -0.01 -7.67 26.87
CA ASP A 344 -1.26 -8.02 27.51
C ASP A 344 -2.13 -8.95 26.65
N SER A 345 -1.64 -9.31 25.46
CA SER A 345 -2.34 -10.12 24.46
C SER A 345 -1.97 -11.61 24.58
N ARG A 346 -2.69 -12.45 23.81
CA ARG A 346 -2.32 -13.84 23.61
C ARG A 346 -0.94 -14.01 22.97
N TRP A 347 -0.39 -12.96 22.39
CA TRP A 347 0.89 -12.93 21.67
C TRP A 347 2.07 -12.42 22.50
N LYS A 348 1.89 -12.25 23.84
CA LYS A 348 2.91 -11.68 24.73
C LYS A 348 4.28 -12.34 24.62
N ASP A 349 4.32 -13.63 24.29
CA ASP A 349 5.57 -14.37 24.16
C ASP A 349 6.41 -13.89 22.95
N CYS A 350 5.82 -13.11 22.04
CA CYS A 350 6.57 -12.49 20.93
C CYS A 350 7.62 -11.49 21.41
N LEU A 351 7.51 -10.99 22.64
CA LEU A 351 8.49 -10.07 23.20
C LEU A 351 9.74 -10.75 23.76
N SER A 352 9.82 -12.09 23.70
CA SER A 352 10.92 -12.89 24.27
C SER A 352 12.23 -12.80 23.48
N SER A 353 12.16 -12.59 22.16
CA SER A 353 13.33 -12.43 21.29
C SER A 353 13.02 -11.63 20.05
N LYS A 354 14.06 -11.17 19.36
CA LYS A 354 13.98 -10.49 18.07
C LYS A 354 13.23 -11.35 17.03
N GLU A 355 13.60 -12.61 16.89
CA GLU A 355 13.08 -13.52 15.86
C GLU A 355 11.57 -13.74 16.02
N VAL A 356 11.12 -13.96 17.26
CA VAL A 356 9.68 -14.15 17.55
C VAL A 356 8.90 -12.85 17.35
N PHE A 357 9.49 -11.73 17.74
CA PHE A 357 8.88 -10.41 17.51
C PHE A 357 8.71 -10.10 16.01
N ILE A 358 9.76 -10.33 15.21
CA ILE A 358 9.71 -10.12 13.75
C ILE A 358 8.61 -10.98 13.12
N LYS A 359 8.45 -12.24 13.51
CA LYS A 359 7.35 -13.09 13.02
C LYS A 359 5.97 -12.50 13.37
N ARG A 360 5.79 -11.99 14.59
CA ARG A 360 4.54 -11.32 14.95
C ARG A 360 4.34 -10.01 14.17
N LEU A 361 5.37 -9.20 14.02
CA LEU A 361 5.34 -7.96 13.24
C LEU A 361 4.99 -8.22 11.78
N GLN A 362 5.53 -9.26 11.16
CA GLN A 362 5.18 -9.70 9.81
C GLN A 362 3.68 -9.99 9.68
N MET A 363 3.07 -10.56 10.73
CA MET A 363 1.64 -10.81 10.77
C MET A 363 0.85 -9.51 10.99
N GLU A 364 1.25 -8.65 11.94
CA GLU A 364 0.59 -7.34 12.14
C GLU A 364 0.61 -6.50 10.86
N ARG A 365 1.72 -6.51 10.11
CA ARG A 365 1.79 -5.86 8.78
C ARG A 365 0.82 -6.50 7.79
N ALA A 366 0.71 -7.83 7.76
CA ALA A 366 -0.24 -8.52 6.88
C ALA A 366 -1.70 -8.15 7.19
N LEU A 367 -2.06 -8.05 8.47
CA LEU A 367 -3.41 -7.69 8.91
C LEU A 367 -3.72 -6.20 8.68
N GLU A 368 -2.78 -5.32 9.00
CA GLU A 368 -2.99 -3.88 8.88
C GLU A 368 -2.97 -3.41 7.42
N LEU A 369 -1.99 -3.88 6.64
CA LEU A 369 -1.68 -3.37 5.30
C LEU A 369 -2.19 -4.27 4.17
N CYS A 370 -3.08 -5.24 4.47
CA CYS A 370 -3.65 -6.10 3.43
C CYS A 370 -4.29 -5.24 2.31
N PHE A 371 -4.08 -5.66 1.06
CA PHE A 371 -4.63 -5.04 -0.16
C PHE A 371 -4.12 -3.62 -0.48
N GLU A 372 -3.05 -3.17 0.18
CA GLU A 372 -2.40 -1.87 -0.08
C GLU A 372 -1.15 -1.97 -0.97
N GLY A 373 -0.86 -3.16 -1.51
CA GLY A 373 0.22 -3.36 -2.49
C GLY A 373 1.60 -3.67 -1.90
N TRP A 374 1.79 -3.61 -0.57
CA TRP A 374 3.11 -3.77 0.05
C TRP A 374 3.53 -5.20 0.38
N ARG A 375 2.60 -6.17 0.32
CA ARG A 375 2.87 -7.55 0.76
C ARG A 375 4.00 -8.22 -0.02
N TRP A 376 4.07 -8.02 -1.34
CA TRP A 376 5.13 -8.55 -2.19
C TRP A 376 6.51 -8.03 -1.75
N ALA A 377 6.64 -6.71 -1.57
CA ALA A 377 7.85 -6.05 -1.11
C ALA A 377 8.32 -6.60 0.24
N ASP A 378 7.39 -6.82 1.18
CA ASP A 378 7.66 -7.38 2.48
C ASP A 378 8.15 -8.83 2.40
N LEU A 379 7.45 -9.70 1.65
CA LEU A 379 7.83 -11.11 1.49
C LEU A 379 9.21 -11.26 0.86
N LYS A 380 9.51 -10.41 -0.16
CA LYS A 380 10.80 -10.41 -0.85
C LYS A 380 11.94 -10.07 0.11
N ARG A 381 11.88 -8.92 0.79
CA ARG A 381 12.95 -8.48 1.69
C ARG A 381 13.12 -9.37 2.94
N TRP A 382 12.11 -10.14 3.31
CA TRP A 382 12.21 -11.15 4.37
C TRP A 382 12.75 -12.49 3.88
N GLY A 383 13.11 -12.62 2.58
CA GLY A 383 13.62 -13.85 1.97
C GLY A 383 12.62 -15.01 1.94
N LEU A 384 11.31 -14.70 2.01
CA LEU A 384 10.26 -15.72 2.03
C LEU A 384 9.89 -16.20 0.62
N LEU A 385 10.33 -15.50 -0.44
CA LEU A 385 10.07 -15.89 -1.82
C LEU A 385 11.24 -16.65 -2.45
N ASP A 386 12.46 -16.53 -1.91
CA ASP A 386 13.69 -17.00 -2.52
C ASP A 386 14.25 -18.25 -1.86
N SER A 387 13.59 -18.77 -0.83
CA SER A 387 14.04 -19.97 -0.10
C SER A 387 12.94 -21.00 0.02
N GLN A 388 13.32 -22.30 -0.02
CA GLN A 388 12.38 -23.40 0.20
C GLN A 388 11.67 -23.27 1.56
N ALA A 389 12.39 -22.87 2.61
CA ALA A 389 11.82 -22.67 3.94
C ALA A 389 10.75 -21.56 3.95
N GLY A 390 10.97 -20.47 3.22
CA GLY A 390 9.98 -19.39 3.06
C GLY A 390 8.74 -19.85 2.28
N ILE A 391 8.96 -20.58 1.19
CA ILE A 391 7.87 -21.18 0.40
C ILE A 391 7.05 -22.14 1.26
N ASP A 392 7.69 -23.01 2.02
CA ASP A 392 7.02 -23.97 2.91
C ASP A 392 6.21 -23.24 4.03
N GLU A 393 6.67 -22.07 4.48
CA GLU A 393 5.92 -21.22 5.41
C GLU A 393 4.67 -20.61 4.76
N LEU A 394 4.76 -20.23 3.49
CA LEU A 394 3.66 -19.58 2.77
C LEU A 394 2.63 -20.57 2.22
N LYS A 395 3.08 -21.79 1.84
CA LYS A 395 2.25 -22.81 1.22
C LYS A 395 0.95 -23.14 1.96
N PRO A 396 0.91 -23.27 3.29
CA PRO A 396 -0.35 -23.52 4.01
C PRO A 396 -1.37 -22.37 3.96
N ARG A 397 -0.94 -21.21 3.47
CA ARG A 397 -1.80 -19.99 3.38
C ARG A 397 -2.62 -19.94 2.09
N ASP A 398 -2.37 -20.87 1.18
CA ASP A 398 -3.05 -20.97 -0.09
C ASP A 398 -3.32 -22.42 -0.46
N LYS A 399 -4.60 -22.84 -0.46
CA LYS A 399 -5.01 -24.22 -0.79
C LYS A 399 -4.63 -24.63 -2.22
N ASP A 400 -4.47 -23.63 -3.11
CA ASP A 400 -4.15 -23.84 -4.52
C ASP A 400 -2.63 -23.78 -4.80
N PHE A 401 -1.83 -23.60 -3.75
CA PHE A 401 -0.38 -23.58 -3.86
C PHE A 401 0.17 -25.01 -3.98
N ASN A 402 0.51 -25.43 -5.19
CA ASN A 402 1.04 -26.75 -5.51
C ASN A 402 2.56 -26.72 -5.73
#